data_15b0da1045faf4aa3db8a9e5ebc7af8f
#
_entry.id   15b0da1045faf4aa3db8a9e5ebc7af8f
#
_cell.length_a   1.000
_cell.length_b   1.000
_cell.length_c   1.000
_cell.angle_alpha   90.00
_cell.angle_beta   90.00
_cell.angle_gamma   90.00
#
_symmetry.space_group_name_H-M   'P 1'
#
loop_
_entity.id
_entity.type
_entity.pdbx_description
1 polymer ?
#
loop_
_entity_poly.entity_id
_entity_poly.type
_entity_poly.pdbx_seq_one_letter_code
_entity_poly.pdbx_strand_id
1 'polypeptide(L)'
;MIQNNFFYISRSEYWHYLLQSADAHFLLEKNIPSEVRADIFNKYMGCIIIETSSYCNRRCSYCPVSKIPRKQSFMSEDLFEKIIYELRNIDYRQMIKLNLFNEPLADKKILKYVRRVKELLPISYIQINSNGDYLTKEYLDELCDAGIDEMLITQHMNPDEKYSDELAEYKLKQFLCRVDLPYVETSRKENHNITMDYIYRDTRLLCVTNNWSEDGVDRAGAIEKLSIQGRQWPCCLPFREMAIDVDGNMRLCCNFYVNDKPMA
;
A
#
# COMPACT_ATOMS: atom_id res chain seq x y z
N MET A 1 -0.21 -4.97 -21.76
CA MET A 1 -0.32 -4.20 -20.50
C MET A 1 -1.80 -3.93 -20.25
N ILE A 2 -2.44 -4.72 -19.38
CA ILE A 2 -3.77 -4.39 -18.86
C ILE A 2 -3.50 -3.38 -17.76
N GLN A 3 -3.54 -2.09 -18.09
CA GLN A 3 -3.59 -1.05 -17.07
C GLN A 3 -4.86 -1.29 -16.28
N ASN A 4 -4.72 -1.71 -15.03
CA ASN A 4 -5.83 -1.82 -14.10
C ASN A 4 -6.32 -0.41 -13.77
N ASN A 5 -7.22 0.12 -14.61
CA ASN A 5 -7.79 1.45 -14.47
C ASN A 5 -8.57 1.66 -13.15
N PHE A 6 -8.84 0.57 -12.39
CA PHE A 6 -9.59 0.63 -11.14
C PHE A 6 -8.94 1.48 -10.04
N PHE A 7 -7.61 1.54 -9.98
CA PHE A 7 -6.92 2.36 -8.98
C PHE A 7 -7.02 3.85 -9.24
N TYR A 8 -7.24 4.24 -10.48
CA TYR A 8 -7.24 5.65 -10.91
C TYR A 8 -8.64 6.24 -11.09
N ILE A 9 -9.70 5.43 -10.99
CA ILE A 9 -11.07 5.96 -11.05
C ILE A 9 -11.43 6.70 -9.77
N SER A 10 -12.13 7.81 -9.90
CA SER A 10 -12.63 8.57 -8.75
C SER A 10 -13.61 7.73 -7.91
N ARG A 11 -13.84 8.14 -6.65
CA ARG A 11 -14.80 7.44 -5.77
C ARG A 11 -16.22 7.44 -6.34
N SER A 12 -16.63 8.52 -6.99
CA SER A 12 -17.94 8.63 -7.63
C SER A 12 -18.07 7.69 -8.83
N GLU A 13 -17.04 7.64 -9.68
CA GLU A 13 -17.00 6.72 -10.82
C GLU A 13 -17.02 5.26 -10.39
N TYR A 14 -16.30 4.90 -9.31
CA TYR A 14 -16.33 3.54 -8.77
C TYR A 14 -17.73 3.13 -8.32
N TRP A 15 -18.42 3.98 -7.56
CA TRP A 15 -19.78 3.70 -7.11
C TRP A 15 -20.76 3.62 -8.28
N HIS A 16 -20.62 4.52 -9.26
CA HIS A 16 -21.42 4.49 -10.47
C HIS A 16 -21.21 3.19 -11.25
N TYR A 17 -19.95 2.79 -11.43
CA TYR A 17 -19.60 1.54 -12.06
C TYR A 17 -20.16 0.33 -11.31
N LEU A 18 -20.01 0.25 -9.99
CA LEU A 18 -20.49 -0.85 -9.17
C LEU A 18 -22.02 -0.98 -9.25
N LEU A 19 -22.74 0.13 -9.11
CA LEU A 19 -24.22 0.13 -9.12
C LEU A 19 -24.82 -0.14 -10.50
N GLN A 20 -24.11 0.16 -11.57
CA GLN A 20 -24.54 -0.14 -12.95
C GLN A 20 -24.09 -1.51 -13.43
N SER A 21 -23.24 -2.22 -12.72
CA SER A 21 -22.78 -3.52 -13.13
C SER A 21 -23.89 -4.57 -13.04
N ALA A 22 -23.89 -5.50 -13.99
CA ALA A 22 -24.82 -6.63 -13.96
C ALA A 22 -24.66 -7.52 -12.70
N ASP A 23 -23.50 -7.42 -12.04
CA ASP A 23 -23.17 -8.19 -10.83
C ASP A 23 -23.72 -7.52 -9.54
N ALA A 24 -24.25 -6.30 -9.61
CA ALA A 24 -24.70 -5.59 -8.41
C ALA A 24 -25.77 -6.34 -7.63
N HIS A 25 -26.65 -7.06 -8.30
CA HIS A 25 -27.70 -7.89 -7.68
C HIS A 25 -27.12 -9.05 -6.86
N PHE A 26 -26.00 -9.64 -7.29
CA PHE A 26 -25.34 -10.73 -6.57
C PHE A 26 -24.77 -10.27 -5.22
N LEU A 27 -24.41 -9.00 -5.07
CA LEU A 27 -23.92 -8.45 -3.80
C LEU A 27 -24.97 -8.50 -2.68
N LEU A 28 -26.24 -8.65 -3.04
CA LEU A 28 -27.37 -8.72 -2.11
C LEU A 28 -27.85 -10.16 -1.87
N GLU A 29 -27.37 -11.13 -2.62
CA GLU A 29 -27.76 -12.53 -2.49
C GLU A 29 -26.97 -13.23 -1.37
N LYS A 30 -27.66 -14.10 -0.60
CA LYS A 30 -27.03 -14.85 0.50
C LYS A 30 -26.29 -16.09 0.06
N ASN A 31 -26.67 -16.67 -1.08
CA ASN A 31 -26.15 -17.97 -1.58
C ASN A 31 -25.59 -17.82 -2.98
N ILE A 32 -24.42 -17.21 -3.10
CA ILE A 32 -23.69 -17.07 -4.35
C ILE A 32 -22.79 -18.30 -4.54
N PRO A 33 -22.80 -19.00 -5.68
CA PRO A 33 -21.86 -20.07 -5.99
C PRO A 33 -20.41 -19.64 -5.86
N SER A 34 -19.51 -20.56 -5.47
CA SER A 34 -18.10 -20.24 -5.21
C SER A 34 -17.38 -19.63 -6.41
N GLU A 35 -17.67 -20.14 -7.61
CA GLU A 35 -17.09 -19.67 -8.87
C GLU A 35 -17.52 -18.22 -9.14
N VAL A 36 -18.80 -17.92 -8.98
CA VAL A 36 -19.33 -16.54 -9.16
C VAL A 36 -18.75 -15.59 -8.13
N ARG A 37 -18.57 -16.04 -6.88
CA ARG A 37 -17.88 -15.22 -5.84
C ARG A 37 -16.44 -14.92 -6.22
N ALA A 38 -15.70 -15.88 -6.74
CA ALA A 38 -14.32 -15.70 -7.19
C ALA A 38 -14.24 -14.70 -8.35
N ASP A 39 -15.15 -14.78 -9.32
CA ASP A 39 -15.23 -13.85 -10.45
C ASP A 39 -15.54 -12.42 -9.99
N ILE A 40 -16.54 -12.26 -9.10
CA ILE A 40 -16.89 -10.96 -8.51
C ILE A 40 -15.69 -10.42 -7.73
N PHE A 41 -15.04 -11.24 -6.91
CA PHE A 41 -13.86 -10.84 -6.15
C PHE A 41 -12.74 -10.37 -7.08
N ASN A 42 -12.38 -11.14 -8.10
CA ASN A 42 -11.36 -10.77 -9.07
C ASN A 42 -11.69 -9.49 -9.85
N LYS A 43 -12.97 -9.25 -10.11
CA LYS A 43 -13.42 -8.08 -10.86
C LYS A 43 -13.36 -6.79 -10.03
N TYR A 44 -13.72 -6.84 -8.76
CA TYR A 44 -13.91 -5.65 -7.93
C TYR A 44 -12.82 -5.44 -6.88
N MET A 45 -12.16 -6.51 -6.40
CA MET A 45 -11.07 -6.41 -5.43
C MET A 45 -9.76 -6.07 -6.14
N GLY A 46 -9.51 -4.78 -6.30
CA GLY A 46 -8.36 -4.27 -7.04
C GLY A 46 -7.02 -4.38 -6.30
N CYS A 47 -7.02 -4.56 -4.97
CA CYS A 47 -5.78 -4.67 -4.19
C CYS A 47 -5.92 -5.58 -2.99
N ILE A 48 -4.96 -6.48 -2.82
CA ILE A 48 -4.75 -7.23 -1.58
C ILE A 48 -3.53 -6.63 -0.89
N ILE A 49 -3.73 -6.15 0.33
CA ILE A 49 -2.69 -5.57 1.18
C ILE A 49 -2.33 -6.58 2.25
N ILE A 50 -1.05 -6.98 2.31
CA ILE A 50 -0.56 -7.98 3.26
C ILE A 50 0.49 -7.32 4.14
N GLU A 51 0.23 -7.23 5.44
CA GLU A 51 1.18 -6.71 6.42
C GLU A 51 2.14 -7.81 6.85
N THR A 52 3.33 -7.83 6.28
CA THR A 52 4.33 -8.88 6.54
C THR A 52 4.97 -8.81 7.92
N SER A 53 4.92 -7.64 8.56
CA SER A 53 5.37 -7.41 9.94
C SER A 53 4.60 -6.24 10.57
N SER A 54 4.62 -6.13 11.90
CA SER A 54 4.07 -4.94 12.60
C SER A 54 5.16 -3.91 12.95
N TYR A 55 6.38 -4.07 12.43
CA TYR A 55 7.51 -3.20 12.75
C TYR A 55 7.63 -2.03 11.77
N CYS A 56 7.89 -0.85 12.32
CA CYS A 56 8.38 0.30 11.57
C CYS A 56 9.47 0.98 12.41
N ASN A 57 10.57 1.40 11.77
CA ASN A 57 11.65 2.14 12.43
C ASN A 57 11.30 3.60 12.72
N ARG A 58 10.28 4.16 12.06
CA ARG A 58 9.85 5.56 12.24
C ARG A 58 8.63 5.68 13.16
N ARG A 59 8.47 6.88 13.74
CA ARG A 59 7.33 7.27 14.58
C ARG A 59 6.77 8.61 14.10
N CYS A 60 6.31 8.62 12.85
CA CYS A 60 5.78 9.82 12.21
C CYS A 60 4.52 10.30 12.93
N SER A 61 4.41 11.62 13.21
CA SER A 61 3.33 12.21 14.01
C SER A 61 1.92 12.01 13.44
N TYR A 62 1.83 11.81 12.12
CA TYR A 62 0.62 11.55 11.34
C TYR A 62 0.34 10.06 11.08
N CYS A 63 1.15 9.17 11.66
CA CYS A 63 0.96 7.72 11.55
C CYS A 63 0.46 7.14 12.87
N PRO A 64 -0.56 6.28 12.88
CA PRO A 64 -1.11 5.71 14.10
C PRO A 64 -0.10 4.85 14.88
N VAL A 65 0.91 4.29 14.21
CA VAL A 65 2.04 3.55 14.85
C VAL A 65 2.77 4.38 15.92
N SER A 66 2.75 5.74 15.80
CA SER A 66 3.35 6.64 16.79
C SER A 66 2.47 6.85 18.02
N LYS A 67 1.16 6.60 17.91
CA LYS A 67 0.15 6.89 18.95
C LYS A 67 -0.32 5.65 19.67
N ILE A 68 -0.51 4.57 18.95
CA ILE A 68 -1.04 3.32 19.46
C ILE A 68 0.02 2.23 19.21
N PRO A 69 0.88 1.93 20.20
CA PRO A 69 1.93 0.95 20.03
C PRO A 69 1.34 -0.46 19.86
N ARG A 70 1.94 -1.23 18.95
CA ARG A 70 1.65 -2.66 18.77
C ARG A 70 2.87 -3.48 19.18
N LYS A 71 2.63 -4.71 19.64
CA LYS A 71 3.71 -5.68 19.82
C LYS A 71 4.35 -5.96 18.48
N GLN A 72 5.68 -5.96 18.44
CA GLN A 72 6.41 -6.33 17.24
C GLN A 72 6.20 -7.82 16.95
N SER A 73 5.70 -8.13 15.77
CA SER A 73 5.47 -9.48 15.25
C SER A 73 5.78 -9.54 13.76
N PHE A 74 5.95 -10.75 13.26
CA PHE A 74 6.19 -11.06 11.86
C PHE A 74 5.19 -12.10 11.42
N MET A 75 4.64 -11.94 10.22
CA MET A 75 3.78 -12.96 9.62
C MET A 75 4.56 -14.27 9.47
N SER A 76 3.94 -15.39 9.87
CA SER A 76 4.54 -16.69 9.66
C SER A 76 4.58 -17.02 8.16
N GLU A 77 5.60 -17.78 7.74
CA GLU A 77 5.70 -18.20 6.35
C GLU A 77 4.50 -19.06 5.93
N ASP A 78 4.02 -19.94 6.81
CA ASP A 78 2.84 -20.77 6.54
C ASP A 78 1.58 -19.93 6.29
N LEU A 79 1.39 -18.85 7.06
CA LEU A 79 0.26 -17.95 6.86
C LEU A 79 0.39 -17.20 5.54
N PHE A 80 1.58 -16.69 5.21
CA PHE A 80 1.83 -16.03 3.94
C PHE A 80 1.56 -16.97 2.75
N GLU A 81 2.12 -18.18 2.79
CA GLU A 81 1.90 -19.20 1.77
C GLU A 81 0.41 -19.52 1.62
N LYS A 82 -0.31 -19.70 2.72
CA LYS A 82 -1.76 -19.95 2.70
C LYS A 82 -2.49 -18.82 1.93
N ILE A 83 -2.20 -17.55 2.27
CA ILE A 83 -2.84 -16.40 1.61
C ILE A 83 -2.56 -16.42 0.09
N ILE A 84 -1.29 -16.62 -0.31
CA ILE A 84 -0.92 -16.62 -1.73
C ILE A 84 -1.52 -17.80 -2.49
N TYR A 85 -1.59 -18.99 -1.87
CA TYR A 85 -2.26 -20.15 -2.47
C TYR A 85 -3.78 -19.95 -2.64
N GLU A 86 -4.45 -19.32 -1.67
CA GLU A 86 -5.86 -18.99 -1.79
C GLU A 86 -6.12 -18.01 -2.94
N LEU A 87 -5.26 -17.00 -3.09
CA LEU A 87 -5.31 -16.05 -4.22
C LEU A 87 -5.03 -16.74 -5.56
N ARG A 88 -4.07 -17.68 -5.61
CA ARG A 88 -3.80 -18.49 -6.80
C ARG A 88 -5.01 -19.36 -7.20
N ASN A 89 -5.70 -19.96 -6.23
CA ASN A 89 -6.83 -20.85 -6.50
C ASN A 89 -8.01 -20.11 -7.15
N ILE A 90 -8.12 -18.80 -6.97
CA ILE A 90 -9.12 -17.96 -7.64
C ILE A 90 -8.56 -17.20 -8.84
N ASP A 91 -7.32 -17.51 -9.29
CA ASP A 91 -6.63 -16.85 -10.40
C ASP A 91 -6.57 -15.31 -10.22
N TYR A 92 -6.22 -14.84 -9.01
CA TYR A 92 -6.14 -13.41 -8.72
C TYR A 92 -5.05 -12.73 -9.54
N ARG A 93 -5.40 -11.63 -10.23
CA ARG A 93 -4.52 -10.97 -11.21
C ARG A 93 -4.31 -9.49 -10.96
N GLN A 94 -4.86 -8.96 -9.86
CA GLN A 94 -4.81 -7.55 -9.56
C GLN A 94 -3.56 -7.22 -8.70
N MET A 95 -3.56 -6.07 -8.02
CA MET A 95 -2.42 -5.63 -7.22
C MET A 95 -2.29 -6.40 -5.91
N ILE A 96 -1.05 -6.73 -5.55
CA ILE A 96 -0.66 -7.21 -4.23
C ILE A 96 0.32 -6.21 -3.64
N LYS A 97 -0.03 -5.68 -2.46
CA LYS A 97 0.78 -4.72 -1.72
C LYS A 97 1.33 -5.38 -0.47
N LEU A 98 2.66 -5.41 -0.33
CA LEU A 98 3.33 -6.11 0.77
C LEU A 98 3.73 -5.17 1.93
N ASN A 99 2.82 -4.27 2.29
CA ASN A 99 2.93 -3.40 3.46
C ASN A 99 1.56 -2.87 3.89
N LEU A 100 1.40 -2.53 5.17
CA LEU A 100 0.24 -1.82 5.70
C LEU A 100 0.69 -0.67 6.61
N PHE A 101 0.97 -0.97 7.89
CA PHE A 101 1.47 0.00 8.88
C PHE A 101 2.92 -0.28 9.30
N ASN A 102 3.63 -1.06 8.53
CA ASN A 102 5.01 -1.46 8.77
C ASN A 102 5.98 -0.77 7.80
N GLU A 103 7.27 -0.94 8.09
CA GLU A 103 8.35 -0.72 7.12
C GLU A 103 8.78 -2.06 6.54
N PRO A 104 8.36 -2.37 5.31
CA PRO A 104 8.59 -3.71 4.74
C PRO A 104 10.07 -4.01 4.47
N LEU A 105 10.90 -2.99 4.19
CA LEU A 105 12.31 -3.18 3.89
C LEU A 105 13.20 -3.40 5.13
N ALA A 106 12.61 -3.29 6.33
CA ALA A 106 13.32 -3.62 7.57
C ALA A 106 13.60 -5.12 7.74
N ASP A 107 12.88 -5.99 7.01
CA ASP A 107 13.09 -7.44 7.01
C ASP A 107 13.37 -7.94 5.58
N LYS A 108 14.57 -8.46 5.36
CA LYS A 108 14.97 -9.03 4.05
C LYS A 108 14.14 -10.23 3.60
N LYS A 109 13.29 -10.81 4.44
CA LYS A 109 12.30 -11.81 4.01
C LYS A 109 11.35 -11.27 2.94
N ILE A 110 11.20 -9.96 2.82
CA ILE A 110 10.40 -9.33 1.75
C ILE A 110 10.85 -9.79 0.36
N LEU A 111 12.14 -10.03 0.14
CA LEU A 111 12.67 -10.54 -1.13
C LEU A 111 12.11 -11.95 -1.45
N LYS A 112 12.04 -12.82 -0.43
CA LYS A 112 11.43 -14.14 -0.56
C LYS A 112 9.95 -14.03 -0.89
N TYR A 113 9.24 -13.14 -0.23
CA TYR A 113 7.81 -12.93 -0.44
C TYR A 113 7.50 -12.38 -1.84
N VAL A 114 8.27 -11.41 -2.33
CA VAL A 114 8.13 -10.89 -3.69
C VAL A 114 8.33 -12.02 -4.72
N ARG A 115 9.43 -12.81 -4.61
CA ARG A 115 9.69 -13.95 -5.52
C ARG A 115 8.55 -14.94 -5.48
N ARG A 116 8.04 -15.25 -4.28
CA ARG A 116 6.97 -16.22 -4.13
C ARG A 116 5.65 -15.78 -4.75
N VAL A 117 5.31 -14.49 -4.62
CA VAL A 117 4.14 -13.92 -5.30
C VAL A 117 4.34 -14.01 -6.82
N LYS A 118 5.49 -13.64 -7.37
CA LYS A 118 5.75 -13.75 -8.82
C LYS A 118 5.71 -15.18 -9.35
N GLU A 119 6.15 -16.13 -8.56
CA GLU A 119 6.10 -17.55 -8.93
C GLU A 119 4.65 -18.07 -9.04
N LEU A 120 3.79 -17.75 -8.08
CA LEU A 120 2.43 -18.29 -7.99
C LEU A 120 1.38 -17.44 -8.68
N LEU A 121 1.62 -16.12 -8.79
CA LEU A 121 0.72 -15.11 -9.33
C LEU A 121 1.47 -14.20 -10.32
N PRO A 122 2.02 -14.74 -11.42
CA PRO A 122 2.96 -14.03 -12.31
C PRO A 122 2.36 -12.79 -12.99
N ILE A 123 1.02 -12.72 -13.09
CA ILE A 123 0.31 -11.59 -13.72
C ILE A 123 0.01 -10.48 -12.70
N SER A 124 -0.03 -10.79 -11.41
CA SER A 124 -0.33 -9.80 -10.37
C SER A 124 0.77 -8.75 -10.30
N TYR A 125 0.34 -7.50 -10.06
CA TYR A 125 1.22 -6.33 -9.92
C TYR A 125 1.64 -6.18 -8.46
N ILE A 126 2.94 -6.27 -8.19
CA ILE A 126 3.47 -6.20 -6.81
C ILE A 126 3.95 -4.79 -6.51
N GLN A 127 3.37 -4.19 -5.46
CA GLN A 127 3.76 -2.88 -4.96
C GLN A 127 4.24 -2.95 -3.51
N ILE A 128 5.24 -2.12 -3.18
CA ILE A 128 5.71 -1.86 -1.82
C ILE A 128 5.73 -0.36 -1.58
N ASN A 129 5.15 0.08 -0.43
CA ASN A 129 5.38 1.44 0.08
C ASN A 129 6.42 1.37 1.20
N SER A 130 7.45 2.22 1.14
CA SER A 130 8.53 2.25 2.10
C SER A 130 8.93 3.69 2.43
N ASN A 131 9.50 3.89 3.62
CA ASN A 131 10.14 5.15 3.98
C ASN A 131 11.56 5.28 3.38
N GLY A 132 12.09 4.22 2.75
CA GLY A 132 13.36 4.18 2.06
C GLY A 132 14.59 4.16 2.96
N ASP A 133 14.45 4.15 4.30
CA ASP A 133 15.61 4.22 5.21
C ASP A 133 16.57 3.05 5.06
N TYR A 134 16.04 1.88 4.74
CA TYR A 134 16.83 0.64 4.55
C TYR A 134 17.25 0.42 3.09
N LEU A 135 16.77 1.23 2.14
CA LEU A 135 17.02 1.01 0.73
C LEU A 135 18.42 1.55 0.35
N THR A 136 19.28 0.66 -0.10
CA THR A 136 20.53 0.95 -0.79
C THR A 136 20.43 0.60 -2.27
N LYS A 137 21.45 0.94 -3.06
CA LYS A 137 21.50 0.57 -4.47
C LYS A 137 21.44 -0.96 -4.66
N GLU A 138 22.21 -1.69 -3.86
CA GLU A 138 22.27 -3.16 -3.91
C GLU A 138 20.92 -3.78 -3.53
N TYR A 139 20.26 -3.20 -2.50
CA TYR A 139 18.95 -3.71 -2.08
C TYR A 139 17.85 -3.41 -3.11
N LEU A 140 17.93 -2.26 -3.80
CA LEU A 140 17.06 -1.95 -4.93
C LEU A 140 17.25 -2.97 -6.06
N ASP A 141 18.50 -3.32 -6.40
CA ASP A 141 18.80 -4.34 -7.40
C ASP A 141 18.24 -5.73 -7.00
N GLU A 142 18.43 -6.14 -5.73
CA GLU A 142 17.86 -7.39 -5.20
C GLU A 142 16.31 -7.43 -5.30
N LEU A 143 15.63 -6.30 -5.08
CA LEU A 143 14.17 -6.19 -5.20
C LEU A 143 13.72 -6.26 -6.67
N CYS A 144 14.44 -5.61 -7.59
CA CYS A 144 14.19 -5.73 -9.01
C CYS A 144 14.37 -7.18 -9.48
N ASP A 145 15.47 -7.85 -9.06
CA ASP A 145 15.72 -9.27 -9.35
C ASP A 145 14.67 -10.20 -8.75
N ALA A 146 14.05 -9.80 -7.65
CA ALA A 146 12.93 -10.53 -7.05
C ALA A 146 11.62 -10.38 -7.85
N GLY A 147 11.53 -9.37 -8.72
CA GLY A 147 10.38 -9.12 -9.60
C GLY A 147 9.37 -8.13 -9.04
N ILE A 148 9.80 -7.15 -8.21
CA ILE A 148 8.92 -6.06 -7.78
C ILE A 148 8.52 -5.20 -9.00
N ASP A 149 7.24 -4.80 -9.09
CA ASP A 149 6.77 -3.96 -10.20
C ASP A 149 6.81 -2.47 -9.85
N GLU A 150 6.51 -2.12 -8.58
CA GLU A 150 6.49 -0.73 -8.15
C GLU A 150 6.94 -0.56 -6.70
N MET A 151 7.71 0.48 -6.47
CA MET A 151 8.04 0.96 -5.13
C MET A 151 7.62 2.42 -4.98
N LEU A 152 6.77 2.71 -3.99
CA LEU A 152 6.48 4.06 -3.56
C LEU A 152 7.36 4.39 -2.35
N ILE A 153 8.37 5.22 -2.56
CA ILE A 153 9.31 5.64 -1.52
C ILE A 153 8.91 7.04 -1.03
N THR A 154 8.52 7.14 0.23
CA THR A 154 8.19 8.42 0.84
C THR A 154 9.30 8.88 1.79
N GLN A 155 9.95 10.00 1.45
CA GLN A 155 10.88 10.64 2.36
C GLN A 155 10.10 11.48 3.38
N HIS A 156 10.06 11.01 4.61
CA HIS A 156 9.30 11.65 5.69
C HIS A 156 10.11 12.72 6.42
N MET A 157 9.41 13.74 6.93
CA MET A 157 9.97 14.65 7.93
C MET A 157 10.17 13.90 9.25
N ASN A 158 11.22 14.26 10.01
CA ASN A 158 11.39 13.78 11.37
C ASN A 158 10.33 14.40 12.29
N PRO A 159 10.09 13.85 13.50
CA PRO A 159 9.04 14.34 14.40
C PRO A 159 9.13 15.84 14.74
N ASP A 160 10.34 16.38 14.80
CA ASP A 160 10.60 17.79 15.16
C ASP A 160 10.77 18.71 13.94
N GLU A 161 10.71 18.16 12.73
CA GLU A 161 10.85 18.91 11.50
C GLU A 161 9.48 19.34 10.95
N LYS A 162 9.41 20.62 10.56
CA LYS A 162 8.29 21.11 9.75
C LYS A 162 8.62 20.94 8.27
N TYR A 163 7.60 20.62 7.48
CA TYR A 163 7.77 20.57 6.04
C TYR A 163 8.17 21.94 5.48
N SER A 164 9.17 21.95 4.62
CA SER A 164 9.44 23.00 3.65
C SER A 164 9.95 22.36 2.36
N ASP A 165 9.79 23.03 1.24
CA ASP A 165 10.23 22.50 -0.06
C ASP A 165 11.75 22.30 -0.10
N GLU A 166 12.53 23.18 0.55
CA GLU A 166 14.00 23.05 0.62
C GLU A 166 14.40 21.79 1.40
N LEU A 167 13.75 21.55 2.56
CA LEU A 167 14.03 20.36 3.36
C LEU A 167 13.57 19.08 2.64
N ALA A 168 12.43 19.13 1.98
CA ALA A 168 11.90 18.04 1.18
C ALA A 168 12.85 17.66 0.04
N GLU A 169 13.31 18.66 -0.71
CA GLU A 169 14.28 18.49 -1.80
C GLU A 169 15.64 17.95 -1.28
N TYR A 170 16.13 18.47 -0.15
CA TYR A 170 17.35 17.98 0.48
C TYR A 170 17.24 16.48 0.82
N LYS A 171 16.13 16.06 1.47
CA LYS A 171 15.91 14.64 1.82
C LYS A 171 15.83 13.73 0.59
N LEU A 172 15.15 14.18 -0.47
CA LEU A 172 15.09 13.44 -1.73
C LEU A 172 16.47 13.30 -2.37
N LYS A 173 17.27 14.37 -2.42
CA LYS A 173 18.64 14.32 -2.94
C LYS A 173 19.52 13.36 -2.14
N GLN A 174 19.42 13.37 -0.82
CA GLN A 174 20.16 12.45 0.05
C GLN A 174 19.76 10.98 -0.24
N PHE A 175 18.47 10.70 -0.38
CA PHE A 175 17.98 9.37 -0.72
C PHE A 175 18.46 8.93 -2.11
N LEU A 176 18.29 9.77 -3.13
CA LEU A 176 18.67 9.45 -4.50
C LEU A 176 20.18 9.20 -4.66
N CYS A 177 21.00 9.98 -3.95
CA CYS A 177 22.44 9.75 -3.89
C CYS A 177 22.76 8.34 -3.34
N ARG A 178 22.04 7.88 -2.31
CA ARG A 178 22.24 6.55 -1.71
C ARG A 178 21.87 5.39 -2.64
N VAL A 179 20.87 5.58 -3.51
CA VAL A 179 20.42 4.56 -4.47
C VAL A 179 20.98 4.79 -5.88
N ASP A 180 21.93 5.72 -6.02
CA ASP A 180 22.60 6.05 -7.29
C ASP A 180 21.64 6.41 -8.42
N LEU A 181 20.68 7.31 -8.12
CA LEU A 181 19.75 7.84 -9.10
C LEU A 181 19.87 9.36 -9.20
N PRO A 182 19.72 9.93 -10.42
CA PRO A 182 19.77 11.38 -10.64
C PRO A 182 18.55 12.06 -10.01
N TYR A 183 18.69 13.32 -9.59
CA TYR A 183 17.56 14.15 -9.21
C TYR A 183 16.81 14.64 -10.46
N VAL A 184 15.64 14.07 -10.73
CA VAL A 184 14.77 14.45 -11.87
C VAL A 184 13.34 14.65 -11.33
N GLU A 185 12.99 15.90 -11.11
CA GLU A 185 11.65 16.26 -10.62
C GLU A 185 10.59 16.06 -11.70
N THR A 186 9.57 15.28 -11.40
CA THR A 186 8.44 15.04 -12.30
C THR A 186 7.30 16.02 -12.03
N SER A 187 7.05 16.32 -10.76
CA SER A 187 6.04 17.31 -10.37
C SER A 187 6.32 17.90 -8.99
N ARG A 188 5.86 19.13 -8.77
CA ARG A 188 5.89 19.84 -7.49
C ARG A 188 4.59 20.57 -7.26
N LYS A 189 4.05 20.44 -6.07
CA LYS A 189 3.03 21.34 -5.55
C LYS A 189 3.65 22.06 -4.35
N GLU A 190 3.89 23.35 -4.50
CA GLU A 190 4.57 24.19 -3.53
C GLU A 190 3.96 24.04 -2.12
N ASN A 191 4.83 23.85 -1.10
CA ASN A 191 4.47 23.59 0.30
C ASN A 191 3.64 22.32 0.55
N HIS A 192 3.44 21.46 -0.45
CA HIS A 192 2.66 20.23 -0.33
C HIS A 192 3.47 18.97 -0.66
N ASN A 193 4.03 18.89 -1.85
CA ASN A 193 4.78 17.69 -2.24
C ASN A 193 5.77 17.94 -3.38
N ILE A 194 6.77 17.06 -3.45
CA ILE A 194 7.69 16.91 -4.58
C ILE A 194 7.66 15.44 -4.97
N THR A 195 7.57 15.18 -6.27
CA THR A 195 7.48 13.82 -6.83
C THR A 195 8.51 13.61 -7.92
N MET A 196 9.13 12.43 -7.91
CA MET A 196 10.01 11.92 -8.95
C MET A 196 9.55 10.53 -9.34
N ASP A 197 9.43 10.27 -10.63
CA ASP A 197 8.93 9.01 -11.19
C ASP A 197 9.98 8.45 -12.15
N TYR A 198 10.53 7.30 -11.78
CA TYR A 198 11.57 6.62 -12.54
C TYR A 198 11.08 5.26 -13.00
N ILE A 199 11.60 4.84 -14.15
CA ILE A 199 11.65 3.42 -14.49
C ILE A 199 13.11 2.99 -14.30
N TYR A 200 13.32 2.18 -13.28
CA TYR A 200 14.61 1.60 -12.99
C TYR A 200 14.57 0.11 -13.30
N ARG A 201 15.32 -0.32 -14.33
CA ARG A 201 15.16 -1.63 -14.95
C ARG A 201 13.68 -1.80 -15.37
N ASP A 202 12.97 -2.83 -14.87
CA ASP A 202 11.54 -3.03 -15.15
C ASP A 202 10.63 -2.58 -13.99
N THR A 203 11.21 -1.95 -12.97
CA THR A 203 10.51 -1.50 -11.76
C THR A 203 10.20 -0.01 -11.84
N ARG A 204 8.96 0.37 -11.56
CA ARG A 204 8.62 1.77 -11.34
C ARG A 204 9.01 2.19 -9.93
N LEU A 205 9.79 3.25 -9.82
CA LEU A 205 10.21 3.83 -8.55
C LEU A 205 9.65 5.25 -8.42
N LEU A 206 8.62 5.40 -7.60
CA LEU A 206 7.99 6.68 -7.31
C LEU A 206 8.53 7.22 -5.99
N CYS A 207 9.39 8.25 -6.06
CA CYS A 207 9.98 8.89 -4.88
C CYS A 207 9.24 10.18 -4.59
N VAL A 208 8.72 10.33 -3.36
CA VAL A 208 7.91 11.47 -2.97
C VAL A 208 8.28 12.02 -1.60
N THR A 209 8.01 13.31 -1.41
CA THR A 209 7.82 13.91 -0.09
C THR A 209 6.41 14.48 -0.03
N ASN A 210 5.78 14.45 1.14
CA ASN A 210 4.46 15.03 1.32
C ASN A 210 4.40 15.82 2.63
N ASN A 211 3.70 16.94 2.61
CA ASN A 211 3.35 17.69 3.81
C ASN A 211 2.16 17.02 4.51
N TRP A 212 2.45 15.94 5.22
CA TRP A 212 1.43 15.16 5.92
C TRP A 212 0.70 15.92 7.02
N SER A 213 1.22 17.08 7.44
CA SER A 213 0.54 17.95 8.40
C SER A 213 -0.68 18.63 7.81
N GLU A 214 -0.65 18.86 6.48
CA GLU A 214 -1.73 19.49 5.72
C GLU A 214 -2.53 18.46 4.90
N ASP A 215 -1.82 17.51 4.28
CA ASP A 215 -2.42 16.57 3.32
C ASP A 215 -2.71 15.19 3.95
N GLY A 216 -2.46 15.01 5.23
CA GLY A 216 -2.68 13.76 5.93
C GLY A 216 -4.16 13.40 6.12
N VAL A 217 -4.41 12.15 6.50
CA VAL A 217 -5.75 11.66 6.85
C VAL A 217 -5.78 11.20 8.30
N ASP A 218 -6.92 11.30 8.95
CA ASP A 218 -7.14 10.99 10.37
C ASP A 218 -6.99 9.50 10.74
N ARG A 219 -6.78 8.63 9.74
CA ARG A 219 -6.64 7.18 9.93
C ARG A 219 -7.77 6.57 10.76
N ALA A 220 -9.01 6.86 10.34
CA ALA A 220 -10.24 6.43 11.01
C ALA A 220 -10.31 6.91 12.49
N GLY A 221 -9.91 8.14 12.73
CA GLY A 221 -9.93 8.80 14.05
C GLY A 221 -8.69 8.55 14.92
N ALA A 222 -7.73 7.73 14.47
CA ALA A 222 -6.50 7.49 15.25
C ALA A 222 -5.55 8.71 15.31
N ILE A 223 -5.71 9.68 14.42
CA ILE A 223 -4.91 10.92 14.35
C ILE A 223 -5.85 12.13 14.41
N GLU A 224 -6.25 12.50 15.61
CA GLU A 224 -7.23 13.58 15.88
C GLU A 224 -6.87 14.91 15.19
N LYS A 225 -5.58 15.28 15.14
CA LYS A 225 -5.13 16.53 14.51
C LYS A 225 -5.41 16.60 13.00
N LEU A 226 -5.65 15.46 12.36
CA LEU A 226 -5.96 15.37 10.95
C LEU A 226 -7.45 15.08 10.71
N SER A 227 -8.29 15.26 11.74
CA SER A 227 -9.74 15.09 11.63
C SER A 227 -10.31 16.08 10.63
N ILE A 228 -10.82 15.56 9.52
CA ILE A 228 -11.39 16.32 8.42
C ILE A 228 -12.92 16.40 8.62
N GLN A 229 -13.53 17.46 8.08
CA GLN A 229 -14.99 17.55 7.94
C GLN A 229 -15.57 16.26 7.38
N GLY A 230 -16.72 15.85 7.92
CA GLY A 230 -17.38 14.59 7.59
C GLY A 230 -17.46 14.32 6.08
N ARG A 231 -17.32 13.07 5.70
CA ARG A 231 -17.38 12.67 4.28
C ARG A 231 -18.72 12.97 3.68
N GLN A 232 -18.71 13.54 2.48
CA GLN A 232 -19.92 13.75 1.68
C GLN A 232 -20.35 12.49 0.92
N TRP A 233 -19.39 11.55 0.65
CA TRP A 233 -19.62 10.33 -0.12
C TRP A 233 -19.24 9.07 0.66
N PRO A 234 -19.92 7.94 0.44
CA PRO A 234 -19.52 6.66 0.99
C PRO A 234 -18.07 6.31 0.64
N CYS A 235 -17.39 5.58 1.53
CA CYS A 235 -16.03 5.11 1.26
C CYS A 235 -16.06 3.83 0.42
N CYS A 236 -15.39 3.83 -0.72
CA CYS A 236 -15.28 2.64 -1.57
C CYS A 236 -14.10 1.71 -1.21
N LEU A 237 -13.18 2.14 -0.36
CA LEU A 237 -11.98 1.35 -0.02
C LEU A 237 -12.29 -0.07 0.47
N PRO A 238 -13.26 -0.30 1.38
CA PRO A 238 -13.58 -1.66 1.83
C PRO A 238 -14.08 -2.61 0.73
N PHE A 239 -14.49 -2.07 -0.42
CA PHE A 239 -14.96 -2.84 -1.57
C PHE A 239 -13.91 -3.00 -2.67
N ARG A 240 -12.78 -2.29 -2.57
CA ARG A 240 -11.70 -2.28 -3.56
C ARG A 240 -10.40 -2.86 -3.03
N GLU A 241 -10.21 -2.82 -1.73
CA GLU A 241 -8.97 -3.21 -1.07
C GLU A 241 -9.29 -4.14 0.11
N MET A 242 -8.62 -5.27 0.17
CA MET A 242 -8.63 -6.14 1.32
C MET A 242 -7.29 -5.98 2.06
N ALA A 243 -7.33 -5.58 3.31
CA ALA A 243 -6.14 -5.47 4.14
C ALA A 243 -6.08 -6.63 5.14
N ILE A 244 -4.98 -7.36 5.12
CA ILE A 244 -4.69 -8.51 5.99
C ILE A 244 -3.52 -8.12 6.89
N ASP A 245 -3.72 -8.17 8.19
CA ASP A 245 -2.66 -7.84 9.15
C ASP A 245 -1.67 -8.99 9.35
N VAL A 246 -0.64 -8.73 10.16
CA VAL A 246 0.45 -9.67 10.45
C VAL A 246 -0.01 -10.99 11.07
N ASP A 247 -1.16 -11.00 11.73
CA ASP A 247 -1.76 -12.18 12.36
C ASP A 247 -2.79 -12.89 11.47
N GLY A 248 -3.01 -12.37 10.24
CA GLY A 248 -3.96 -12.91 9.27
C GLY A 248 -5.38 -12.39 9.39
N ASN A 249 -5.63 -11.41 10.26
CA ASN A 249 -6.95 -10.84 10.41
C ASN A 249 -7.26 -9.85 9.29
N MET A 250 -8.47 -9.92 8.76
CA MET A 250 -8.96 -8.96 7.78
C MET A 250 -9.35 -7.64 8.46
N ARG A 251 -8.82 -6.54 7.95
CA ARG A 251 -9.12 -5.17 8.38
C ARG A 251 -10.13 -4.53 7.46
N LEU A 252 -10.94 -3.62 7.99
CA LEU A 252 -11.96 -2.90 7.22
C LEU A 252 -11.37 -2.18 5.99
N CYS A 253 -10.23 -1.56 6.15
CA CYS A 253 -9.47 -0.91 5.06
C CYS A 253 -8.05 -0.56 5.52
N CYS A 254 -7.21 -0.09 4.58
CA CYS A 254 -5.83 0.33 4.83
C CYS A 254 -5.68 1.53 5.79
N ASN A 255 -6.76 2.26 6.09
CA ASN A 255 -6.75 3.38 7.05
C ASN A 255 -7.20 2.97 8.45
N PHE A 256 -7.76 1.77 8.63
CA PHE A 256 -8.29 1.31 9.90
C PHE A 256 -7.21 0.61 10.73
N TYR A 257 -6.68 1.32 11.73
CA TYR A 257 -5.55 0.85 12.55
C TYR A 257 -5.98 0.16 13.85
N VAL A 258 -7.11 0.54 14.44
CA VAL A 258 -7.55 0.08 15.76
C VAL A 258 -7.87 -1.40 15.76
N ASN A 259 -7.34 -2.14 16.74
CA ASN A 259 -7.29 -3.60 16.75
C ASN A 259 -8.50 -4.30 17.38
N ASP A 260 -9.45 -3.56 17.93
CA ASP A 260 -10.40 -4.17 18.86
C ASP A 260 -11.43 -5.09 18.20
N LYS A 261 -11.59 -5.03 16.87
CA LYS A 261 -12.51 -5.92 16.14
C LYS A 261 -12.02 -6.13 14.70
N PRO A 262 -11.25 -7.18 14.41
CA PRO A 262 -11.04 -7.61 13.02
C PRO A 262 -12.40 -7.97 12.39
N MET A 263 -12.49 -7.89 11.06
CA MET A 263 -13.72 -8.28 10.34
C MET A 263 -13.84 -9.80 10.19
N ALA A 264 -12.71 -10.49 10.10
CA ALA A 264 -12.59 -11.94 10.03
C ALA A 264 -11.16 -12.37 10.44
#